data_589c1a67dfae232fc70534dba9a53d64
#
_entry.id   589c1a67dfae232fc70534dba9a53d64
#
_cell.length_a   1.000
_cell.length_b   1.000
_cell.length_c   1.000
_cell.angle_alpha   90.00
_cell.angle_beta   90.00
_cell.angle_gamma   90.00
#
_symmetry.space_group_name_H-M   'P 1'
#
loop_
_entity.id
_entity.type
_entity.pdbx_description
1 polymer ?
#
loop_
_entity_poly.entity_id
_entity_poly.type
_entity_poly.pdbx_seq_one_letter_code
_entity_poly.pdbx_strand_id
1 'polypeptide(L)'
;MSVCTGVAAYPTIRSRAARLEAETEGLEIHVYEIINHFFGETITVAGLLTGKDMAEQLAGQPLGEELLIPENTLRADEAMFLDDMTPDQLSATLGVPVTPARNDGSSLVRQMLGIE
;
A
#
# COMPACT_ATOMS: atom_id res chain seq x y z
N MET A 1 0.34 9.82 6.32
CA MET A 1 0.78 8.78 5.38
C MET A 1 -0.36 7.84 5.03
N SER A 2 -0.21 7.07 4.00
CA SER A 2 -1.21 6.10 3.56
C SER A 2 -0.58 4.74 3.31
N VAL A 3 -1.39 3.70 3.42
CA VAL A 3 -1.00 2.31 3.16
C VAL A 3 -2.09 1.68 2.31
N CYS A 4 -1.74 1.02 1.23
CA CYS A 4 -2.72 0.23 0.49
C CYS A 4 -2.42 -1.26 0.64
N THR A 5 -3.45 -2.07 0.53
CA THR A 5 -3.34 -3.52 0.69
C THR A 5 -4.49 -4.22 -0.04
N GLY A 6 -4.37 -5.53 -0.18
CA GLY A 6 -5.43 -6.34 -0.74
C GLY A 6 -6.57 -6.56 0.27
N VAL A 7 -7.68 -7.07 -0.23
CA VAL A 7 -8.89 -7.27 0.58
C VAL A 7 -8.64 -8.22 1.76
N ALA A 8 -7.87 -9.29 1.55
CA ALA A 8 -7.62 -10.28 2.60
C ALA A 8 -6.88 -9.72 3.82
N ALA A 9 -5.90 -8.84 3.61
CA ALA A 9 -5.08 -8.28 4.69
C ALA A 9 -5.65 -6.97 5.25
N TYR A 10 -6.62 -6.37 4.59
CA TYR A 10 -7.14 -5.05 4.95
C TYR A 10 -7.57 -4.94 6.42
N PRO A 11 -8.39 -5.85 6.97
CA PRO A 11 -8.84 -5.72 8.37
C PRO A 11 -7.67 -5.70 9.36
N THR A 12 -6.65 -6.54 9.13
CA THR A 12 -5.48 -6.62 10.00
C THR A 12 -4.64 -5.34 9.93
N ILE A 13 -4.37 -4.86 8.73
CA ILE A 13 -3.58 -3.64 8.52
C ILE A 13 -4.29 -2.42 9.10
N ARG A 14 -5.61 -2.32 8.87
CA ARG A 14 -6.40 -1.23 9.40
C ARG A 14 -6.42 -1.23 10.93
N SER A 15 -6.55 -2.39 11.53
CA SER A 15 -6.53 -2.53 12.99
C SER A 15 -5.21 -2.05 13.59
N ARG A 16 -4.08 -2.43 12.96
CA ARG A 16 -2.75 -1.99 13.41
C ARG A 16 -2.56 -0.49 13.23
N ALA A 17 -3.01 0.06 12.12
CA ALA A 17 -2.92 1.50 11.88
C ALA A 17 -3.72 2.29 12.90
N ALA A 18 -4.94 1.86 13.20
CA ALA A 18 -5.79 2.51 14.20
C ALA A 18 -5.15 2.49 15.59
N ARG A 19 -4.53 1.37 15.95
CA ARG A 19 -3.83 1.26 17.23
C ARG A 19 -2.64 2.22 17.32
N LEU A 20 -1.85 2.32 16.26
CA LEU A 20 -0.71 3.24 16.21
C LEU A 20 -1.16 4.69 16.29
N GLU A 21 -2.23 5.06 15.61
CA GLU A 21 -2.80 6.39 15.67
C GLU A 21 -3.25 6.75 17.10
N ALA A 22 -3.87 5.79 17.79
CA ALA A 22 -4.33 5.96 19.15
C ALA A 22 -3.17 6.11 20.15
N GLU A 23 -2.05 5.45 19.91
CA GLU A 23 -0.88 5.45 20.79
C GLU A 23 0.13 6.54 20.48
N THR A 24 0.04 7.16 19.30
CA THR A 24 1.04 8.14 18.83
C THR A 24 0.36 9.45 18.46
N GLU A 25 0.57 10.47 19.26
CA GLU A 25 0.00 11.79 19.01
C GLU A 25 0.51 12.37 17.69
N GLY A 26 -0.39 12.92 16.89
CA GLY A 26 -0.05 13.55 15.60
C GLY A 26 0.15 12.59 14.44
N LEU A 27 0.03 11.28 14.69
CA LEU A 27 0.15 10.30 13.63
C LEU A 27 -1.19 10.09 12.91
N GLU A 28 -1.18 10.17 11.59
CA GLU A 28 -2.36 9.95 10.77
C GLU A 28 -2.02 8.94 9.68
N ILE A 29 -2.76 7.83 9.65
CA ILE A 29 -2.55 6.74 8.70
C ILE A 29 -3.88 6.41 8.02
N HIS A 30 -3.91 6.57 6.69
CA HIS A 30 -5.06 6.18 5.88
C HIS A 30 -4.78 4.81 5.27
N VAL A 31 -5.66 3.85 5.50
CA VAL A 31 -5.52 2.49 4.95
C VAL A 31 -6.56 2.30 3.87
N TYR A 32 -6.10 1.91 2.68
CA TYR A 32 -6.95 1.72 1.51
C TYR A 32 -6.97 0.26 1.08
N GLU A 33 -8.16 -0.27 0.88
CA GLU A 33 -8.39 -1.60 0.34
C GLU A 33 -8.42 -1.51 -1.19
N ILE A 34 -7.60 -2.31 -1.86
CA ILE A 34 -7.55 -2.32 -3.31
C ILE A 34 -8.25 -3.58 -3.83
N ILE A 35 -9.25 -3.38 -4.66
CA ILE A 35 -9.99 -4.47 -5.30
C ILE A 35 -9.23 -4.89 -6.57
N ASN A 36 -9.01 -6.17 -6.75
CA ASN A 36 -8.29 -6.68 -7.90
C ASN A 36 -9.23 -6.78 -9.12
N HIS A 37 -9.16 -5.81 -10.00
CA HIS A 37 -9.95 -5.82 -11.23
C HIS A 37 -9.22 -6.53 -12.38
N PHE A 38 -7.89 -6.57 -12.32
CA PHE A 38 -7.09 -7.19 -13.38
C PHE A 38 -7.29 -8.71 -13.43
N PHE A 39 -7.19 -9.38 -12.28
CA PHE A 39 -7.39 -10.84 -12.20
C PHE A 39 -8.80 -11.23 -11.77
N GLY A 40 -9.59 -10.29 -11.27
CA GLY A 40 -10.95 -10.51 -10.80
C GLY A 40 -11.14 -10.23 -9.32
N GLU A 41 -12.34 -9.83 -8.94
CA GLU A 41 -12.66 -9.39 -7.58
C GLU A 41 -12.58 -10.49 -6.53
N THR A 42 -12.61 -11.76 -6.94
CA THR A 42 -12.46 -12.89 -6.04
C THR A 42 -11.01 -13.11 -5.61
N ILE A 43 -10.06 -12.46 -6.29
CA ILE A 43 -8.64 -12.53 -5.93
C ILE A 43 -8.37 -11.46 -4.87
N THR A 44 -8.04 -11.88 -3.65
CA THR A 44 -7.94 -10.99 -2.49
C THR A 44 -6.52 -10.83 -1.95
N VAL A 45 -5.54 -11.54 -2.52
CA VAL A 45 -4.15 -11.49 -2.04
C VAL A 45 -3.40 -10.31 -2.65
N ALA A 46 -2.62 -9.62 -1.82
CA ALA A 46 -1.87 -8.43 -2.24
C ALA A 46 -0.84 -8.72 -3.34
N GLY A 47 -0.25 -9.91 -3.35
CA GLY A 47 0.77 -10.28 -4.33
C GLY A 47 0.31 -10.29 -5.78
N LEU A 48 -0.99 -10.25 -6.03
CA LEU A 48 -1.56 -10.20 -7.38
C LEU A 48 -2.15 -8.83 -7.76
N LEU A 49 -1.97 -7.82 -6.91
CA LEU A 49 -2.40 -6.45 -7.23
C LEU A 49 -1.49 -5.86 -8.32
N THR A 50 -2.10 -5.07 -9.21
CA THR A 50 -1.36 -4.39 -10.28
C THR A 50 -1.22 -2.91 -9.99
N GLY A 51 -0.24 -2.27 -10.65
CA GLY A 51 -0.05 -0.83 -10.53
C GLY A 51 -1.25 -0.05 -11.04
N LYS A 52 -1.90 -0.54 -12.10
CA LYS A 52 -3.09 0.09 -12.65
C LYS A 52 -4.26 0.10 -11.67
N ASP A 53 -4.50 -1.04 -10.99
CA ASP A 53 -5.56 -1.10 -9.99
C ASP A 53 -5.30 -0.13 -8.84
N MET A 54 -4.05 -0.05 -8.37
CA MET A 54 -3.69 0.90 -7.33
C MET A 54 -3.84 2.35 -7.80
N ALA A 55 -3.37 2.66 -9.00
CA ALA A 55 -3.48 4.01 -9.55
C ALA A 55 -4.93 4.48 -9.69
N GLU A 56 -5.77 3.63 -10.24
CA GLU A 56 -7.18 3.99 -10.47
C GLU A 56 -7.96 4.16 -9.18
N GLN A 57 -7.74 3.29 -8.22
CA GLN A 57 -8.50 3.30 -6.97
C GLN A 57 -8.00 4.33 -5.96
N LEU A 58 -6.73 4.71 -6.04
CA LEU A 58 -6.15 5.72 -5.17
C LEU A 58 -6.18 7.13 -5.74
N ALA A 59 -6.52 7.28 -7.01
CA ALA A 59 -6.61 8.59 -7.65
C ALA A 59 -7.65 9.47 -6.92
N GLY A 60 -7.25 10.68 -6.53
CA GLY A 60 -8.11 11.60 -5.83
C GLY A 60 -8.30 11.34 -4.34
N GLN A 61 -7.71 10.29 -3.81
CA GLN A 61 -7.78 9.99 -2.37
C GLN A 61 -6.72 10.77 -1.60
N PRO A 62 -6.98 11.14 -0.33
CA PRO A 62 -5.97 11.81 0.50
C PRO A 62 -4.89 10.80 0.89
N LEU A 63 -3.71 10.90 0.27
CA LEU A 63 -2.59 9.98 0.49
C LEU A 63 -1.57 10.49 1.51
N GLY A 64 -1.63 11.77 1.86
CA GLY A 64 -0.66 12.36 2.77
C GLY A 64 0.70 12.54 2.10
N GLU A 65 1.77 12.33 2.84
CA GLU A 65 3.12 12.58 2.37
C GLU A 65 3.79 11.37 1.70
N GLU A 66 3.26 10.18 1.91
CA GLU A 66 3.85 8.94 1.41
C GLU A 66 2.80 7.84 1.33
N LEU A 67 2.93 6.99 0.33
CA LEU A 67 2.12 5.78 0.17
C LEU A 67 3.00 4.55 0.37
N LEU A 68 2.63 3.68 1.30
CA LEU A 68 3.24 2.37 1.46
C LEU A 68 2.44 1.34 0.65
N ILE A 69 3.15 0.52 -0.12
CA ILE A 69 2.55 -0.57 -0.88
C ILE A 69 3.12 -1.90 -0.38
N PRO A 70 2.38 -3.01 -0.47
CA PRO A 70 2.94 -4.31 -0.09
C PRO A 70 4.12 -4.67 -1.01
N GLU A 71 5.25 -5.09 -0.43
CA GLU A 71 6.43 -5.41 -1.24
C GLU A 71 6.21 -6.57 -2.19
N ASN A 72 5.30 -7.49 -1.86
CA ASN A 72 4.98 -8.63 -2.70
C ASN A 72 4.12 -8.29 -3.92
N THR A 73 3.73 -7.02 -4.12
CA THR A 73 3.12 -6.57 -5.36
C THR A 73 4.15 -6.43 -6.48
N LEU A 74 5.43 -6.38 -6.13
CA LEU A 74 6.53 -6.32 -7.09
C LEU A 74 6.97 -7.72 -7.48
N ARG A 75 7.45 -7.86 -8.72
CA ARG A 75 8.05 -9.12 -9.18
C ARG A 75 9.31 -9.41 -8.37
N ALA A 76 9.59 -10.70 -8.14
CA ALA A 76 10.72 -11.12 -7.31
C ALA A 76 12.08 -10.65 -7.83
N ASP A 77 12.24 -10.53 -9.13
CA ASP A 77 13.51 -10.21 -9.79
C ASP A 77 13.53 -8.84 -10.47
N GLU A 78 12.44 -8.10 -10.42
CA GLU A 78 12.33 -6.79 -11.06
C GLU A 78 11.52 -5.84 -10.18
N ALA A 79 11.90 -4.56 -10.19
CA ALA A 79 11.14 -3.52 -9.47
C ALA A 79 9.94 -3.06 -10.31
N MET A 80 9.06 -3.99 -10.63
CA MET A 80 7.85 -3.77 -11.44
C MET A 80 6.67 -4.54 -10.89
N PHE A 81 5.48 -3.97 -11.08
CA PHE A 81 4.22 -4.68 -10.81
C PHE A 81 3.94 -5.69 -11.93
N LEU A 82 2.94 -6.54 -11.73
CA LEU A 82 2.59 -7.59 -12.70
C LEU A 82 2.16 -7.05 -14.08
N ASP A 83 1.69 -5.81 -14.14
CA ASP A 83 1.28 -5.15 -15.38
C ASP A 83 2.39 -4.26 -15.97
N ASP A 84 3.64 -4.52 -15.60
CA ASP A 84 4.83 -3.80 -16.06
C ASP A 84 4.92 -2.32 -15.62
N MET A 85 3.99 -1.85 -14.81
CA MET A 85 4.09 -0.52 -14.20
C MET A 85 5.16 -0.54 -13.10
N THR A 86 5.91 0.55 -12.95
CA THR A 86 6.92 0.68 -11.90
C THR A 86 6.39 1.51 -10.73
N PRO A 87 6.96 1.36 -9.52
CA PRO A 87 6.60 2.25 -8.40
C PRO A 87 6.82 3.73 -8.72
N ASP A 88 7.83 4.07 -9.53
CA ASP A 88 8.09 5.44 -9.95
C ASP A 88 6.95 5.98 -10.82
N GLN A 89 6.42 5.16 -11.70
CA GLN A 89 5.27 5.54 -12.53
C GLN A 89 4.02 5.73 -11.68
N LEU A 90 3.81 4.86 -10.70
CA LEU A 90 2.70 5.00 -9.76
C LEU A 90 2.86 6.27 -8.93
N SER A 91 4.06 6.56 -8.44
CA SER A 91 4.36 7.77 -7.70
C SER A 91 4.06 9.03 -8.53
N ALA A 92 4.46 9.05 -9.79
CA ALA A 92 4.19 10.17 -10.69
C ALA A 92 2.69 10.37 -10.91
N THR A 93 1.94 9.26 -11.04
CA THR A 93 0.50 9.30 -11.25
C THR A 93 -0.24 9.82 -10.02
N LEU A 94 0.18 9.40 -8.83
CA LEU A 94 -0.47 9.75 -7.57
C LEU A 94 0.06 11.04 -6.93
N GLY A 95 1.25 11.50 -7.34
CA GLY A 95 1.84 12.72 -6.83
C GLY A 95 2.46 12.62 -5.45
N VAL A 96 2.72 11.40 -4.96
CA VAL A 96 3.37 11.16 -3.67
C VAL A 96 4.43 10.07 -3.80
N PRO A 97 5.47 10.05 -2.94
CA PRO A 97 6.41 8.94 -2.93
C PRO A 97 5.72 7.61 -2.64
N VAL A 98 6.09 6.57 -3.36
CA VAL A 98 5.57 5.21 -3.20
C VAL A 98 6.71 4.33 -2.70
N THR A 99 6.54 3.72 -1.52
CA THR A 99 7.58 2.93 -0.87
C THR A 99 7.07 1.51 -0.60
N PRO A 100 7.80 0.47 -1.02
CA PRO A 100 7.43 -0.90 -0.67
C PRO A 100 7.54 -1.12 0.84
N ALA A 101 6.51 -1.70 1.43
CA ALA A 101 6.47 -2.04 2.84
C ALA A 101 6.79 -3.52 3.01
N ARG A 102 7.65 -3.83 3.98
CA ARG A 102 7.99 -5.22 4.27
C ARG A 102 6.81 -5.96 4.88
N ASN A 103 6.73 -7.26 4.60
CA ASN A 103 5.62 -8.09 5.07
C ASN A 103 5.70 -8.48 6.54
N ASP A 104 6.81 -8.25 7.23
CA ASP A 104 6.87 -8.56 8.65
C ASP A 104 6.29 -7.41 9.48
N GLY A 105 5.60 -7.77 10.57
CA GLY A 105 4.87 -6.80 11.39
C GLY A 105 5.75 -5.72 12.02
N SER A 106 6.99 -6.05 12.43
CA SER A 106 7.91 -5.08 13.03
C SER A 106 8.33 -4.01 12.05
N SER A 107 8.73 -4.42 10.85
CA SER A 107 9.18 -3.49 9.82
C SER A 107 8.04 -2.58 9.37
N LEU A 108 6.83 -3.14 9.22
CA LEU A 108 5.67 -2.35 8.83
C LEU A 108 5.35 -1.29 9.88
N VAL A 109 5.39 -1.64 11.17
CA VAL A 109 5.15 -0.68 12.25
C VAL A 109 6.19 0.44 12.20
N ARG A 110 7.46 0.12 12.02
CA ARG A 110 8.52 1.14 11.91
C ARG A 110 8.30 2.07 10.73
N GLN A 111 7.91 1.52 9.58
CA GLN A 111 7.63 2.32 8.40
C GLN A 111 6.43 3.24 8.61
N MET A 112 5.38 2.76 9.26
CA MET A 112 4.22 3.59 9.61
C MET A 112 4.57 4.73 10.57
N LEU A 113 5.53 4.48 11.46
CA LEU A 113 6.01 5.51 12.39
C LEU A 113 7.06 6.45 11.77
N GLY A 114 7.53 6.16 10.57
CA GLY A 114 8.51 7.00 9.89
C GLY A 114 9.93 6.91 10.45
N ILE A 115 10.26 5.85 11.17
CA ILE A 115 11.57 5.69 11.81
C ILE A 115 12.51 4.72 11.08
N GLU A 116 12.18 4.37 9.87
CA GLU A 116 13.02 3.51 9.06
C GLU A 116 13.34 4.13 7.70
#